data_539318a68838d4854c11533af8c65a6d
#
_entry.id   539318a68838d4854c11533af8c65a6d
#
_cell.length_a   1.000
_cell.length_b   1.000
_cell.length_c   1.000
_cell.angle_alpha   90.00
_cell.angle_beta   90.00
_cell.angle_gamma   90.00
#
_symmetry.space_group_name_H-M   'P 1'
#
loop_
_entity.id
_entity.type
_entity.pdbx_description
1 polymer ?
#
loop_
_entity_poly.entity_id
_entity_poly.type
_entity_poly.pdbx_seq_one_letter_code
_entity_poly.pdbx_strand_id
1 'polypeptide(L)'
;NAKFSELSAIIMYTQQSSRFEEISELMLGIGLVEMRHLDKISDFLQKADPYEDYSTMNINPTIEIGSTWEQALKIALNSEIETIGHYKKIQRAIAQYEERPDYDDVNYFLEKLIADEEHHIKLLKEAMGMDKATKGVTVIIK
;
A
#
# COMPACT_ATOMS: atom_id res chain seq x y z
N ASN A 1 -7.21 7.97 6.51
CA ASN A 1 -5.96 8.07 7.26
C ASN A 1 -4.92 7.11 6.67
N ALA A 2 -3.76 7.62 6.24
CA ALA A 2 -2.74 6.83 5.57
C ALA A 2 -2.20 5.68 6.45
N LYS A 3 -1.95 5.94 7.74
CA LYS A 3 -1.48 4.93 8.69
C LYS A 3 -2.47 3.77 8.82
N PHE A 4 -3.75 4.10 8.88
CA PHE A 4 -4.83 3.12 8.94
C PHE A 4 -4.88 2.27 7.67
N SER A 5 -4.77 2.90 6.49
CA SER A 5 -4.77 2.20 5.20
C SER A 5 -3.61 1.21 5.08
N GLU A 6 -2.42 1.60 5.51
CA GLU A 6 -1.25 0.71 5.49
C GLU A 6 -1.44 -0.48 6.43
N LEU A 7 -1.98 -0.26 7.63
CA LEU A 7 -2.24 -1.36 8.57
C LEU A 7 -3.26 -2.35 8.00
N SER A 8 -4.33 -1.85 7.42
CA SER A 8 -5.35 -2.70 6.77
C SER A 8 -4.76 -3.51 5.62
N ALA A 9 -3.89 -2.89 4.82
CA ALA A 9 -3.19 -3.55 3.72
C ALA A 9 -2.27 -4.66 4.23
N ILE A 10 -1.52 -4.43 5.29
CA ILE A 10 -0.65 -5.44 5.90
C ILE A 10 -1.46 -6.67 6.28
N ILE A 11 -2.59 -6.48 6.96
CA ILE A 11 -3.45 -7.59 7.36
C ILE A 11 -3.99 -8.33 6.13
N MET A 12 -4.47 -7.60 5.13
CA MET A 12 -4.97 -8.18 3.89
C MET A 12 -3.89 -9.05 3.21
N TYR A 13 -2.71 -8.48 2.96
CA TYR A 13 -1.65 -9.19 2.25
C TYR A 13 -1.11 -10.40 3.02
N THR A 14 -0.97 -10.30 4.33
CA THR A 14 -0.52 -11.43 5.13
C THR A 14 -1.54 -12.57 5.14
N GLN A 15 -2.82 -12.26 5.21
CA GLN A 15 -3.89 -13.26 5.13
C GLN A 15 -3.97 -13.89 3.74
N GLN A 16 -3.84 -13.09 2.68
CA GLN A 16 -3.82 -13.61 1.31
C GLN A 16 -2.63 -14.52 1.06
N SER A 17 -1.46 -14.15 1.59
CA SER A 17 -0.25 -14.97 1.50
C SER A 17 -0.44 -16.33 2.17
N SER A 18 -1.04 -16.37 3.35
CA SER A 18 -1.27 -17.61 4.08
C SER A 18 -2.34 -18.49 3.46
N ARG A 19 -3.35 -17.87 2.84
CA ARG A 19 -4.52 -18.58 2.32
C ARG A 19 -4.33 -19.13 0.92
N PHE A 20 -3.59 -18.42 0.07
CA PHE A 20 -3.49 -18.76 -1.36
C PHE A 20 -2.06 -19.03 -1.77
N GLU A 21 -1.72 -20.33 -1.90
CA GLU A 21 -0.38 -20.78 -2.27
C GLU A 21 0.09 -20.17 -3.60
N GLU A 22 -0.81 -20.06 -4.56
CA GLU A 22 -0.51 -19.59 -5.92
C GLU A 22 0.08 -18.16 -5.94
N ILE A 23 -0.24 -17.35 -4.94
CA ILE A 23 0.19 -15.95 -4.86
C ILE A 23 0.88 -15.63 -3.53
N SER A 24 1.27 -16.67 -2.78
CA SER A 24 1.82 -16.51 -1.43
C SER A 24 3.04 -15.60 -1.38
N GLU A 25 4.04 -15.86 -2.23
CA GLU A 25 5.27 -15.06 -2.26
C GLU A 25 5.02 -13.63 -2.70
N LEU A 26 4.17 -13.44 -3.70
CA LEU A 26 3.80 -12.11 -4.19
C LEU A 26 3.17 -11.29 -3.06
N MET A 27 2.16 -11.85 -2.41
CA MET A 27 1.43 -11.13 -1.37
C MET A 27 2.28 -10.85 -0.14
N LEU A 28 3.13 -11.79 0.25
CA LEU A 28 4.04 -11.55 1.37
C LEU A 28 5.04 -10.44 1.04
N GLY A 29 5.61 -10.43 -0.17
CA GLY A 29 6.54 -9.40 -0.61
C GLY A 29 5.93 -8.01 -0.59
N ILE A 30 4.72 -7.88 -1.11
CA ILE A 30 3.99 -6.60 -1.07
C ILE A 30 3.70 -6.21 0.39
N GLY A 31 3.23 -7.16 1.20
CA GLY A 31 2.94 -6.91 2.61
C GLY A 31 4.15 -6.40 3.39
N LEU A 32 5.35 -6.89 3.09
CA LEU A 32 6.58 -6.42 3.73
C LEU A 32 6.88 -4.95 3.35
N VAL A 33 6.61 -4.55 2.13
CA VAL A 33 6.75 -3.14 1.71
C VAL A 33 5.72 -2.28 2.46
N GLU A 34 4.49 -2.76 2.61
CA GLU A 34 3.46 -2.05 3.35
C GLU A 34 3.86 -1.88 4.83
N MET A 35 4.53 -2.86 5.42
CA MET A 35 5.07 -2.73 6.79
C MET A 35 6.11 -1.61 6.88
N ARG A 36 6.99 -1.49 5.87
CA ARG A 36 7.95 -0.38 5.80
C ARG A 36 7.27 0.97 5.64
N HIS A 37 6.20 1.02 4.84
CA HIS A 37 5.39 2.22 4.69
C HIS A 37 4.79 2.64 6.02
N LEU A 38 4.20 1.71 6.76
CA LEU A 38 3.60 1.99 8.06
C LEU A 38 4.64 2.54 9.04
N ASP A 39 5.82 1.93 9.08
CA ASP A 39 6.92 2.37 9.94
C ASP A 39 7.35 3.81 9.59
N LYS A 40 7.56 4.09 8.32
CA LYS A 40 7.98 5.42 7.86
C LYS A 40 6.91 6.48 8.09
N ILE A 41 5.64 6.14 7.83
CA ILE A 41 4.52 7.06 8.08
C ILE A 41 4.41 7.34 9.57
N SER A 42 4.54 6.32 10.42
CA SER A 42 4.49 6.48 11.86
C SER A 42 5.62 7.39 12.36
N ASP A 43 6.83 7.16 11.87
CA ASP A 43 7.99 7.99 12.22
C ASP A 43 7.78 9.44 11.81
N PHE A 44 7.27 9.65 10.60
CA PHE A 44 6.99 10.97 10.06
C PHE A 44 5.92 11.70 10.89
N LEU A 45 4.85 11.01 11.25
CA LEU A 45 3.77 11.58 12.06
C LEU A 45 4.25 11.93 13.47
N GLN A 46 5.09 11.10 14.07
CA GLN A 46 5.65 11.39 15.40
C GLN A 46 6.56 12.62 15.39
N LYS A 47 7.28 12.85 14.32
CA LYS A 47 8.10 14.06 14.16
C LYS A 47 7.25 15.31 13.94
N ALA A 48 6.14 15.17 13.21
CA ALA A 48 5.22 16.28 12.94
C ALA A 48 4.42 16.67 14.17
N ASP A 49 3.97 15.67 14.96
CA ASP A 49 3.19 15.89 16.17
C ASP A 49 3.56 14.81 17.21
N PRO A 50 4.61 15.05 18.03
CA PRO A 50 5.07 14.08 18.99
C PRO A 50 4.10 13.84 20.15
N TYR A 51 3.08 14.67 20.30
CA TYR A 51 2.10 14.55 21.39
C TYR A 51 0.85 13.79 20.97
N GLU A 52 0.68 13.49 19.68
CA GLU A 52 -0.47 12.75 19.19
C GLU A 52 -0.29 11.26 19.47
N ASP A 53 -1.34 10.63 19.96
CA ASP A 53 -1.35 9.19 20.21
C ASP A 53 -2.09 8.48 19.06
N TYR A 54 -1.35 7.72 18.26
CA TYR A 54 -1.88 6.97 17.13
C TYR A 54 -2.22 5.53 17.49
N SER A 55 -2.01 5.12 18.75
CA SER A 55 -2.25 3.75 19.19
C SER A 55 -3.73 3.37 19.26
N THR A 56 -4.62 4.35 19.35
CA THR A 56 -6.07 4.15 19.49
C THR A 56 -6.81 4.19 18.17
N MET A 57 -6.11 4.15 17.04
CA MET A 57 -6.77 4.19 15.74
C MET A 57 -7.59 2.93 15.49
N ASN A 58 -8.80 3.12 14.99
CA ASN A 58 -9.69 2.02 14.65
C ASN A 58 -9.22 1.32 13.38
N ILE A 59 -9.17 0.00 13.43
CA ILE A 59 -8.93 -0.85 12.25
C ILE A 59 -10.29 -1.21 11.65
N ASN A 60 -10.38 -1.17 10.33
CA ASN A 60 -11.60 -1.61 9.65
C ASN A 60 -11.85 -3.10 9.99
N PRO A 61 -12.97 -3.43 10.65
CA PRO A 61 -13.24 -4.83 11.03
C PRO A 61 -13.57 -5.74 9.85
N THR A 62 -13.83 -5.16 8.67
CA THR A 62 -14.26 -5.91 7.49
C THR A 62 -13.21 -5.84 6.40
N ILE A 63 -12.04 -6.46 6.65
CA ILE A 63 -10.99 -6.53 5.64
C ILE A 63 -11.30 -7.71 4.71
N GLU A 64 -11.54 -7.41 3.43
CA GLU A 64 -11.77 -8.44 2.43
C GLU A 64 -10.46 -9.13 2.06
N ILE A 65 -10.50 -10.45 1.98
CA ILE A 65 -9.36 -11.28 1.60
C ILE A 65 -9.58 -11.92 0.22
N GLY A 66 -10.80 -12.33 -0.07
CA GLY A 66 -11.17 -13.07 -1.27
C GLY A 66 -11.39 -14.55 -0.97
N SER A 67 -12.15 -15.21 -1.83
CA SER A 67 -12.44 -16.64 -1.74
C SER A 67 -11.52 -17.48 -2.63
N THR A 68 -10.96 -16.88 -3.66
CA THR A 68 -10.02 -17.50 -4.60
C THR A 68 -8.81 -16.58 -4.75
N TRP A 69 -7.70 -17.15 -5.27
CA TRP A 69 -6.51 -16.33 -5.49
C TRP A 69 -6.74 -15.26 -6.58
N GLU A 70 -7.59 -15.53 -7.57
CA GLU A 70 -7.94 -14.55 -8.60
C GLU A 70 -8.73 -13.38 -8.01
N GLN A 71 -9.68 -13.67 -7.11
CA GLN A 71 -10.40 -12.62 -6.39
C GLN A 71 -9.48 -11.81 -5.48
N ALA A 72 -8.55 -12.51 -4.81
CA ALA A 72 -7.59 -11.85 -3.94
C ALA A 72 -6.74 -10.83 -4.70
N LEU A 73 -6.29 -11.18 -5.91
CA LEU A 73 -5.55 -10.25 -6.77
C LEU A 73 -6.37 -9.01 -7.14
N LYS A 74 -7.64 -9.20 -7.47
CA LYS A 74 -8.54 -8.08 -7.81
C LYS A 74 -8.76 -7.16 -6.62
N ILE A 75 -8.98 -7.74 -5.44
CA ILE A 75 -9.18 -6.97 -4.21
C ILE A 75 -7.91 -6.18 -3.90
N ALA A 76 -6.75 -6.80 -4.00
CA ALA A 76 -5.47 -6.13 -3.78
C ALA A 76 -5.24 -5.01 -4.79
N LEU A 77 -5.51 -5.25 -6.07
CA LEU A 77 -5.36 -4.23 -7.11
C LEU A 77 -6.24 -3.01 -6.82
N ASN A 78 -7.50 -3.23 -6.48
CA ASN A 78 -8.43 -2.13 -6.15
C ASN A 78 -7.94 -1.37 -4.92
N SER A 79 -7.42 -2.06 -3.92
CA SER A 79 -6.86 -1.45 -2.71
C SER A 79 -5.67 -0.53 -3.05
N GLU A 80 -4.76 -0.98 -3.93
CA GLU A 80 -3.61 -0.18 -4.35
C GLU A 80 -4.04 1.07 -5.12
N ILE A 81 -5.00 0.94 -6.03
CA ILE A 81 -5.54 2.08 -6.80
C ILE A 81 -6.15 3.11 -5.86
N GLU A 82 -6.93 2.66 -4.90
CA GLU A 82 -7.57 3.52 -3.90
C GLU A 82 -6.54 4.25 -3.04
N THR A 83 -5.50 3.53 -2.62
CA THR A 83 -4.41 4.10 -1.81
C THR A 83 -3.66 5.19 -2.58
N ILE A 84 -3.35 4.97 -3.84
CA ILE A 84 -2.71 5.99 -4.70
C ILE A 84 -3.60 7.23 -4.80
N GLY A 85 -4.89 7.03 -5.03
CA GLY A 85 -5.85 8.13 -5.08
C GLY A 85 -5.84 8.96 -3.80
N HIS A 86 -5.75 8.29 -2.66
CA HIS A 86 -5.67 8.93 -1.35
C HIS A 86 -4.40 9.76 -1.20
N TYR A 87 -3.24 9.20 -1.55
CA TYR A 87 -1.97 9.93 -1.48
C TYR A 87 -1.94 11.14 -2.43
N LYS A 88 -2.47 10.99 -3.64
CA LYS A 88 -2.56 12.11 -4.59
C LYS A 88 -3.47 13.21 -4.07
N LYS A 89 -4.55 12.86 -3.38
CA LYS A 89 -5.43 13.82 -2.74
C LYS A 89 -4.68 14.61 -1.66
N ILE A 90 -3.84 13.95 -0.88
CA ILE A 90 -3.00 14.60 0.12
C ILE A 90 -2.01 15.56 -0.56
N GLN A 91 -1.37 15.13 -1.66
CA GLN A 91 -0.46 15.99 -2.41
C GLN A 91 -1.15 17.28 -2.89
N ARG A 92 -2.38 17.15 -3.40
CA ARG A 92 -3.15 18.34 -3.83
C ARG A 92 -3.48 19.24 -2.66
N ALA A 93 -3.80 18.66 -1.51
CA ALA A 93 -4.11 19.45 -0.31
C ALA A 93 -2.91 20.22 0.20
N ILE A 94 -1.70 19.64 0.18
CA ILE A 94 -0.50 20.31 0.68
C ILE A 94 0.11 21.27 -0.33
N ALA A 95 -0.31 21.24 -1.60
CA ALA A 95 0.23 22.13 -2.64
C ALA A 95 0.06 23.62 -2.30
N GLN A 96 -0.98 23.96 -1.55
CA GLN A 96 -1.19 25.35 -1.08
C GLN A 96 -0.16 25.78 -0.04
N TYR A 97 0.63 24.86 0.50
CA TYR A 97 1.65 25.15 1.53
C TYR A 97 3.07 24.96 1.00
N GLU A 98 3.29 25.10 -0.31
CA GLU A 98 4.59 24.86 -0.93
C GLU A 98 5.70 25.79 -0.44
N GLU A 99 5.36 26.92 0.19
CA GLU A 99 6.31 27.84 0.78
C GLU A 99 6.83 27.38 2.14
N ARG A 100 6.24 26.37 2.75
CA ARG A 100 6.69 25.86 4.04
C ARG A 100 8.03 25.14 3.88
N PRO A 101 8.93 25.25 4.88
CA PRO A 101 10.26 24.62 4.79
C PRO A 101 10.23 23.11 4.65
N ASP A 102 9.19 22.43 5.15
CA ASP A 102 9.06 20.98 5.12
C ASP A 102 8.30 20.47 3.89
N TYR A 103 7.83 21.35 3.02
CA TYR A 103 6.99 20.94 1.89
C TYR A 103 7.70 19.94 0.97
N ASP A 104 8.94 20.22 0.58
CA ASP A 104 9.67 19.37 -0.36
C ASP A 104 9.89 17.97 0.22
N ASP A 105 10.19 17.87 1.50
CA ASP A 105 10.38 16.58 2.16
C ASP A 105 9.08 15.78 2.22
N VAL A 106 7.98 16.43 2.56
CA VAL A 106 6.66 15.79 2.62
C VAL A 106 6.24 15.32 1.23
N ASN A 107 6.37 16.18 0.23
CA ASN A 107 5.97 15.84 -1.14
C ASN A 107 6.83 14.70 -1.70
N TYR A 108 8.13 14.75 -1.48
CA TYR A 108 9.04 13.69 -1.89
C TYR A 108 8.65 12.34 -1.25
N PHE A 109 8.35 12.36 0.04
CA PHE A 109 7.90 11.18 0.77
C PHE A 109 6.63 10.58 0.15
N LEU A 110 5.64 11.42 -0.17
CA LEU A 110 4.40 10.98 -0.81
C LEU A 110 4.66 10.41 -2.20
N GLU A 111 5.55 11.02 -2.98
CA GLU A 111 5.90 10.52 -4.30
C GLU A 111 6.55 9.15 -4.24
N LYS A 112 7.38 8.91 -3.24
CA LYS A 112 7.99 7.60 -3.02
C LYS A 112 6.95 6.54 -2.67
N LEU A 113 6.00 6.87 -1.81
CA LEU A 113 4.89 5.97 -1.49
C LEU A 113 4.07 5.63 -2.75
N ILE A 114 3.73 6.64 -3.53
CA ILE A 114 2.97 6.44 -4.77
C ILE A 114 3.75 5.56 -5.75
N ALA A 115 5.04 5.78 -5.91
CA ALA A 115 5.86 4.97 -6.80
C ALA A 115 5.87 3.49 -6.38
N ASP A 116 5.97 3.22 -5.09
CA ASP A 116 5.91 1.84 -4.58
C ASP A 116 4.54 1.21 -4.87
N GLU A 117 3.45 1.95 -4.65
CA GLU A 117 2.10 1.44 -4.93
C GLU A 117 1.89 1.20 -6.42
N GLU A 118 2.42 2.07 -7.30
CA GLU A 118 2.36 1.86 -8.74
C GLU A 118 3.13 0.60 -9.16
N HIS A 119 4.25 0.32 -8.50
CA HIS A 119 5.00 -0.91 -8.74
C HIS A 119 4.19 -2.14 -8.31
N HIS A 120 3.51 -2.07 -7.18
CA HIS A 120 2.61 -3.14 -6.72
C HIS A 120 1.49 -3.39 -7.73
N ILE A 121 0.90 -2.34 -8.29
CA ILE A 121 -0.12 -2.48 -9.33
C ILE A 121 0.42 -3.24 -10.53
N LYS A 122 1.63 -2.92 -10.95
CA LYS A 122 2.28 -3.62 -12.06
C LYS A 122 2.43 -5.11 -11.75
N LEU A 123 2.94 -5.45 -10.56
CA LEU A 123 3.12 -6.84 -10.15
C LEU A 123 1.79 -7.60 -10.09
N LEU A 124 0.75 -6.96 -9.53
CA LEU A 124 -0.57 -7.57 -9.44
C LEU A 124 -1.19 -7.82 -10.81
N LYS A 125 -1.06 -6.85 -11.72
CA LYS A 125 -1.55 -7.02 -13.10
C LYS A 125 -0.82 -8.13 -13.84
N GLU A 126 0.49 -8.25 -13.65
CA GLU A 126 1.27 -9.34 -14.22
C GLU A 126 0.78 -10.69 -13.70
N ALA A 127 0.54 -10.79 -12.39
CA ALA A 127 0.03 -12.02 -11.77
C ALA A 127 -1.38 -12.37 -12.27
N MET A 128 -2.19 -11.37 -12.61
CA MET A 128 -3.53 -11.57 -13.18
C MET A 128 -3.49 -11.97 -14.66
N GLY A 129 -2.32 -11.94 -15.29
CA GLY A 129 -2.19 -12.22 -16.71
C GLY A 129 -2.74 -11.10 -17.60
N MET A 130 -2.83 -9.88 -17.09
CA MET A 130 -3.26 -8.71 -17.87
C MET A 130 -2.20 -8.27 -18.87
N ASP A 131 -0.95 -8.64 -18.61
CA ASP A 131 0.13 -8.54 -19.58
C ASP A 131 0.34 -9.92 -20.19
N LYS A 132 0.01 -10.10 -21.47
CA LYS A 132 0.11 -11.38 -22.17
C LYS A 132 1.55 -11.88 -22.25
N ALA A 133 2.53 -10.99 -22.24
CA ALA A 133 3.95 -11.36 -22.29
C ALA A 133 4.42 -12.08 -21.03
N THR A 134 3.74 -11.88 -19.89
CA THR A 134 4.09 -12.52 -18.62
C THR A 134 3.16 -13.67 -18.26
N LYS A 135 2.14 -13.93 -19.08
CA LYS A 135 1.19 -15.00 -18.81
C LYS A 135 1.89 -16.35 -18.79
N GLY A 136 1.77 -17.07 -17.70
CA GLY A 136 2.44 -18.36 -17.52
C GLY A 136 3.85 -18.25 -16.96
N VAL A 137 4.35 -17.06 -16.75
CA VAL A 137 5.65 -16.82 -16.12
C VAL A 137 5.47 -16.66 -14.62
N THR A 138 6.37 -17.27 -13.85
CA THR A 138 6.38 -17.08 -12.39
C THR A 138 6.74 -15.64 -12.07
N VAL A 139 5.88 -14.96 -11.31
CA VAL A 139 6.15 -13.60 -10.83
C VAL A 139 7.06 -13.69 -9.63
N ILE A 140 8.25 -13.11 -9.75
CA ILE A 140 9.25 -13.09 -8.68
C ILE A 140 9.30 -11.69 -8.11
N ILE A 141 9.14 -11.59 -6.79
CA ILE A 141 9.26 -10.34 -6.05
C ILE A 141 10.69 -10.19 -5.58
N LYS A 142 11.28 -9.10 -5.92
CA LYS A 142 12.64 -8.79 -5.47
C LYS A 142 12.67 -7.50 -4.68
#